data_52e0081356401aec812ba7b9a169355f
#
_entry.id   52e0081356401aec812ba7b9a169355f
#
_cell.length_a   1.000
_cell.length_b   1.000
_cell.length_c   1.000
_cell.angle_alpha   90.00
_cell.angle_beta   90.00
_cell.angle_gamma   90.00
#
_symmetry.space_group_name_H-M   'P 1'
#
loop_
_entity.id
_entity.type
_entity.pdbx_description
1 polymer ?
#
loop_
_entity_poly.entity_id
_entity_poly.type
_entity_poly.pdbx_seq_one_letter_code
_entity_poly.pdbx_strand_id
1 'polypeptide(L)'
;PYAFSEAGIIPGIFLLLAVAVASDFSAFTLATCSRRAAAHTYEDVAALAFGNVGRILSQILVVMLTFLALIAYSILLREILGTFISHRAIVLLLVAGLELAIVPLAMLTSFSKLRFTSLLCFCSVLGVTLCVMVHFATCASSSAKHALHTKVLWPNDKFGVFRALPVLICTFLCHFN
;
A
#
# COMPACT_ATOMS: atom_id res chain seq x y z
N PRO A 1 -11.80 -1.29 -0.37
CA PRO A 1 -13.14 -1.89 -0.13
C PRO A 1 -13.12 -2.91 1.01
N TYR A 2 -12.20 -3.89 0.99
CA TYR A 2 -12.14 -4.97 2.00
C TYR A 2 -12.02 -4.43 3.44
N ALA A 3 -11.12 -3.50 3.71
CA ALA A 3 -10.94 -2.93 5.04
C ALA A 3 -12.24 -2.28 5.59
N PHE A 4 -12.98 -1.59 4.72
CA PHE A 4 -14.25 -0.97 5.11
C PHE A 4 -15.40 -1.98 5.24
N SER A 5 -15.38 -3.08 4.48
CA SER A 5 -16.38 -4.14 4.64
C SER A 5 -16.23 -4.90 5.96
N GLU A 6 -15.00 -5.03 6.47
CA GLU A 6 -14.71 -5.69 7.75
C GLU A 6 -14.90 -4.75 8.95
N ALA A 7 -14.35 -3.54 8.84
CA ALA A 7 -14.37 -2.57 9.95
C ALA A 7 -15.71 -1.83 10.09
N GLY A 8 -16.53 -1.78 9.04
CA GLY A 8 -17.64 -0.84 8.93
C GLY A 8 -17.19 0.55 8.50
N ILE A 9 -18.13 1.37 8.02
CA ILE A 9 -17.80 2.70 7.47
C ILE A 9 -17.30 3.65 8.58
N ILE A 10 -18.01 3.74 9.69
CA ILE A 10 -17.69 4.70 10.76
C ILE A 10 -16.34 4.36 11.42
N PRO A 11 -16.12 3.13 11.95
CA PRO A 11 -14.82 2.78 12.51
C PRO A 11 -13.70 2.76 11.47
N GLY A 12 -14.01 2.41 10.21
CA GLY A 12 -13.05 2.43 9.11
C GLY A 12 -12.53 3.84 8.80
N ILE A 13 -13.40 4.86 8.76
CA ILE A 13 -12.99 6.26 8.58
C ILE A 13 -12.17 6.74 9.77
N PHE A 14 -12.61 6.44 11.00
CA PHE A 14 -11.85 6.82 12.19
C PHE A 14 -10.47 6.19 12.21
N LEU A 15 -10.38 4.90 11.91
CA LEU A 15 -9.13 4.17 11.83
C LEU A 15 -8.21 4.72 10.73
N LEU A 16 -8.77 5.03 9.57
CA LEU A 16 -8.02 5.64 8.45
C LEU A 16 -7.42 6.99 8.88
N LEU A 17 -8.21 7.86 9.51
CA LEU A 17 -7.73 9.15 10.01
C LEU A 17 -6.66 8.98 11.10
N ALA A 18 -6.86 8.05 12.02
CA ALA A 18 -5.88 7.77 13.08
C ALA A 18 -4.54 7.28 12.50
N VAL A 19 -4.59 6.35 11.55
CA VAL A 19 -3.38 5.87 10.86
C VAL A 19 -2.74 6.98 10.03
N ALA A 20 -3.52 7.83 9.33
CA ALA A 20 -2.99 8.96 8.58
C ALA A 20 -2.24 9.94 9.48
N VAL A 21 -2.82 10.34 10.60
CA VAL A 21 -2.18 11.26 11.56
C VAL A 21 -0.92 10.63 12.16
N ALA A 22 -0.96 9.36 12.55
CA ALA A 22 0.19 8.65 13.09
C ALA A 22 1.33 8.56 12.06
N SER A 23 0.98 8.31 10.79
CA SER A 23 1.90 8.24 9.67
C SER A 23 2.56 9.59 9.39
N ASP A 24 1.77 10.67 9.34
CA ASP A 24 2.28 12.04 9.14
C ASP A 24 3.21 12.46 10.28
N PHE A 25 2.84 12.20 11.53
CA PHE A 25 3.67 12.46 12.68
C PHE A 25 4.99 11.69 12.64
N SER A 26 4.95 10.42 12.24
CA SER A 26 6.15 9.59 12.08
C SER A 26 7.07 10.14 10.99
N ALA A 27 6.52 10.50 9.83
CA ALA A 27 7.26 11.07 8.72
C ALA A 27 7.90 12.42 9.09
N PHE A 28 7.14 13.29 9.76
CA PHE A 28 7.63 14.59 10.23
C PHE A 28 8.78 14.43 11.24
N THR A 29 8.61 13.51 12.20
CA THR A 29 9.64 13.24 13.20
C THR A 29 10.92 12.72 12.56
N LEU A 30 10.78 11.76 11.63
CA LEU A 30 11.92 11.21 10.91
C LEU A 30 12.64 12.27 10.05
N ALA A 31 11.89 13.08 9.31
CA ALA A 31 12.47 14.17 8.51
C ALA A 31 13.20 15.19 9.39
N THR A 32 12.67 15.49 10.57
CA THR A 32 13.31 16.42 11.52
C THR A 32 14.59 15.82 12.09
N CYS A 33 14.57 14.54 12.46
CA CYS A 33 15.76 13.82 12.95
C CYS A 33 16.83 13.73 11.87
N SER A 34 16.47 13.36 10.64
CA SER A 34 17.39 13.28 9.50
C SER A 34 18.07 14.63 9.22
N ARG A 35 17.31 15.73 9.21
CA ARG A 35 17.87 17.09 9.01
C ARG A 35 18.83 17.51 10.13
N ARG A 36 18.48 17.24 11.38
CA ARG A 36 19.33 17.60 12.53
C ARG A 36 20.60 16.77 12.60
N ALA A 37 20.51 15.52 12.19
CA ALA A 37 21.61 14.57 12.22
C ALA A 37 22.49 14.62 10.96
N ALA A 38 22.11 15.41 9.93
CA ALA A 38 22.71 15.40 8.58
C ALA A 38 22.83 13.97 8.01
N ALA A 39 21.88 13.09 8.36
CA ALA A 39 21.83 11.71 7.93
C ALA A 39 20.97 11.60 6.67
N HIS A 40 21.46 10.88 5.65
CA HIS A 40 20.79 10.77 4.36
C HIS A 40 20.01 9.47 4.20
N THR A 41 20.26 8.51 5.08
CA THR A 41 19.62 7.17 5.02
C THR A 41 18.97 6.81 6.36
N TYR A 42 18.00 5.88 6.32
CA TYR A 42 17.37 5.34 7.53
C TYR A 42 18.37 4.67 8.46
N GLU A 43 19.34 3.98 7.88
CA GLU A 43 20.38 3.27 8.60
C GLU A 43 21.29 4.24 9.36
N ASP A 44 21.56 5.41 8.78
CA ASP A 44 22.40 6.43 9.44
C ASP A 44 21.67 7.06 10.62
N VAL A 45 20.35 7.34 10.48
CA VAL A 45 19.51 7.80 11.61
C VAL A 45 19.46 6.75 12.71
N ALA A 46 19.28 5.49 12.36
CA ALA A 46 19.26 4.38 13.31
C ALA A 46 20.63 4.17 13.98
N ALA A 47 21.72 4.37 13.23
CA ALA A 47 23.09 4.29 13.76
C ALA A 47 23.38 5.39 14.77
N LEU A 48 22.87 6.59 14.55
CA LEU A 48 23.01 7.71 15.48
C LEU A 48 22.22 7.51 16.76
N ALA A 49 21.05 6.86 16.67
CA ALA A 49 20.20 6.61 17.84
C ALA A 49 20.65 5.39 18.67
N PHE A 50 21.06 4.31 18.02
CA PHE A 50 21.28 2.99 18.65
C PHE A 50 22.65 2.37 18.31
N GLY A 51 23.54 3.12 17.67
CA GLY A 51 24.86 2.62 17.25
C GLY A 51 24.77 1.57 16.13
N ASN A 52 25.83 0.78 15.97
CA ASN A 52 25.94 -0.21 14.90
C ASN A 52 24.81 -1.28 14.93
N VAL A 53 24.30 -1.61 16.10
CA VAL A 53 23.20 -2.59 16.23
C VAL A 53 21.93 -2.00 15.59
N GLY A 54 21.63 -0.73 15.82
CA GLY A 54 20.51 -0.04 15.20
C GLY A 54 20.60 -0.01 13.68
N ARG A 55 21.80 0.23 13.14
CA ARG A 55 22.07 0.21 11.70
C ARG A 55 21.75 -1.15 11.08
N ILE A 56 22.31 -2.22 11.65
CA ILE A 56 22.09 -3.58 11.11
C ILE A 56 20.63 -3.99 11.23
N LEU A 57 19.99 -3.71 12.36
CA LEU A 57 18.58 -4.04 12.59
C LEU A 57 17.68 -3.30 11.60
N SER A 58 17.91 -2.01 11.39
CA SER A 58 17.16 -1.20 10.42
C SER A 58 17.31 -1.75 9.01
N GLN A 59 18.53 -2.12 8.58
CA GLN A 59 18.79 -2.73 7.29
C GLN A 59 18.02 -4.04 7.10
N ILE A 60 18.07 -4.93 8.08
CA ILE A 60 17.35 -6.20 8.03
C ILE A 60 15.84 -5.96 7.93
N LEU A 61 15.30 -5.05 8.73
CA LEU A 61 13.86 -4.74 8.72
C LEU A 61 13.40 -4.16 7.38
N VAL A 62 14.16 -3.26 6.78
CA VAL A 62 13.84 -2.69 5.46
C VAL A 62 13.87 -3.78 4.38
N VAL A 63 14.88 -4.63 4.37
CA VAL A 63 14.99 -5.76 3.41
C VAL A 63 13.82 -6.74 3.60
N MET A 64 13.50 -7.11 4.83
CA MET A 64 12.38 -7.99 5.12
C MET A 64 11.04 -7.38 4.68
N LEU A 65 10.82 -6.10 4.96
CA LEU A 65 9.59 -5.41 4.58
C LEU A 65 9.42 -5.34 3.06
N THR A 66 10.49 -4.98 2.33
CA THR A 66 10.46 -4.92 0.87
C THR A 66 10.24 -6.30 0.26
N PHE A 67 10.84 -7.33 0.81
CA PHE A 67 10.64 -8.71 0.36
C PHE A 67 9.20 -9.20 0.58
N LEU A 68 8.63 -8.93 1.77
CA LEU A 68 7.23 -9.27 2.06
C LEU A 68 6.26 -8.49 1.18
N ALA A 69 6.54 -7.21 0.91
CA ALA A 69 5.74 -6.41 0.00
C ALA A 69 5.76 -6.98 -1.42
N LEU A 70 6.94 -7.41 -1.91
CA LEU A 70 7.07 -8.04 -3.22
C LEU A 70 6.21 -9.31 -3.33
N ILE A 71 6.26 -10.17 -2.32
CA ILE A 71 5.41 -11.38 -2.27
C ILE A 71 3.92 -11.00 -2.28
N ALA A 72 3.50 -10.02 -1.50
CA ALA A 72 2.12 -9.57 -1.46
C ALA A 72 1.63 -9.05 -2.81
N TYR A 73 2.45 -8.25 -3.51
CA TYR A 73 2.13 -7.77 -4.86
C TYR A 73 2.09 -8.90 -5.89
N SER A 74 2.97 -9.88 -5.80
CA SER A 74 2.96 -11.07 -6.68
C SER A 74 1.67 -11.87 -6.54
N ILE A 75 1.21 -12.07 -5.29
CA ILE A 75 -0.06 -12.76 -5.01
C ILE A 75 -1.24 -11.97 -5.59
N LEU A 76 -1.27 -10.65 -5.34
CA LEU A 76 -2.33 -9.78 -5.84
C LEU A 76 -2.38 -9.77 -7.38
N LEU A 77 -1.23 -9.68 -8.03
CA LEU A 77 -1.11 -9.71 -9.49
C LEU A 77 -1.61 -11.03 -10.07
N ARG A 78 -1.26 -12.15 -9.41
CA ARG A 78 -1.74 -13.48 -9.78
C ARG A 78 -3.26 -13.60 -9.66
N GLU A 79 -3.86 -13.06 -8.61
CA GLU A 79 -5.32 -13.08 -8.42
C GLU A 79 -6.02 -12.26 -9.50
N ILE A 80 -5.53 -11.04 -9.78
CA ILE A 80 -6.10 -10.18 -10.82
C ILE A 80 -6.00 -10.85 -12.20
N LEU A 81 -4.84 -11.35 -12.58
CA LEU A 81 -4.66 -12.04 -13.87
C LEU A 81 -5.49 -13.32 -13.96
N GLY A 82 -5.65 -14.03 -12.85
CA GLY A 82 -6.48 -15.25 -12.77
C GLY A 82 -7.96 -15.01 -13.04
N THR A 83 -8.48 -13.77 -12.86
CA THR A 83 -9.86 -13.43 -13.24
C THR A 83 -10.05 -13.33 -14.76
N PHE A 84 -8.99 -13.01 -15.50
CA PHE A 84 -9.04 -12.86 -16.96
C PHE A 84 -8.56 -14.11 -17.70
N ILE A 85 -7.69 -14.91 -17.10
CA ILE A 85 -7.01 -16.05 -17.74
C ILE A 85 -7.28 -17.32 -16.94
N SER A 86 -7.99 -18.27 -17.52
CA SER A 86 -8.34 -19.55 -16.86
C SER A 86 -7.13 -20.49 -16.68
N HIS A 87 -6.09 -20.36 -17.50
CA HIS A 87 -4.92 -21.24 -17.48
C HIS A 87 -3.90 -20.79 -16.44
N ARG A 88 -3.81 -21.49 -15.32
CA ARG A 88 -2.90 -21.21 -14.20
C ARG A 88 -1.42 -21.10 -14.62
N ALA A 89 -0.98 -21.96 -15.56
CA ALA A 89 0.41 -21.93 -16.04
C ALA A 89 0.75 -20.65 -16.78
N ILE A 90 -0.19 -20.12 -17.60
CA ILE A 90 0.00 -18.86 -18.33
C ILE A 90 0.05 -17.69 -17.36
N VAL A 91 -0.82 -17.67 -16.36
CA VAL A 91 -0.83 -16.64 -15.31
C VAL A 91 0.52 -16.61 -14.58
N LEU A 92 1.03 -17.77 -14.19
CA LEU A 92 2.31 -17.89 -13.47
C LEU A 92 3.49 -17.43 -14.32
N LEU A 93 3.49 -17.75 -15.61
CA LEU A 93 4.51 -17.35 -16.57
C LEU A 93 4.47 -15.83 -16.83
N LEU A 94 3.27 -15.24 -16.91
CA LEU A 94 3.09 -13.79 -17.04
C LEU A 94 3.56 -13.04 -15.79
N VAL A 95 3.21 -13.51 -14.60
CA VAL A 95 3.68 -12.90 -13.34
C VAL A 95 5.19 -12.95 -13.26
N ALA A 96 5.80 -14.11 -13.48
CA ALA A 96 7.25 -14.27 -13.47
C ALA A 96 7.94 -13.40 -14.53
N GLY A 97 7.37 -13.30 -15.74
CA GLY A 97 7.89 -12.44 -16.81
C GLY A 97 7.82 -10.95 -16.46
N LEU A 98 6.73 -10.52 -15.80
CA LEU A 98 6.56 -9.14 -15.35
C LEU A 98 7.54 -8.80 -14.23
N GLU A 99 7.72 -9.70 -13.26
CA GLU A 99 8.71 -9.53 -12.18
C GLU A 99 10.13 -9.45 -12.74
N LEU A 100 10.47 -10.33 -13.67
CA LEU A 100 11.77 -10.31 -14.33
C LEU A 100 12.00 -9.00 -15.12
N ALA A 101 10.96 -8.45 -15.75
CA ALA A 101 11.03 -7.18 -16.46
C ALA A 101 11.21 -5.96 -15.52
N ILE A 102 10.77 -6.07 -14.27
CA ILE A 102 10.93 -5.01 -13.25
C ILE A 102 12.39 -4.96 -12.75
N VAL A 103 13.12 -6.09 -12.74
CA VAL A 103 14.51 -6.13 -12.24
C VAL A 103 15.43 -5.12 -12.93
N PRO A 104 15.52 -5.04 -14.28
CA PRO A 104 16.37 -4.03 -14.93
C PRO A 104 15.88 -2.60 -14.65
N LEU A 105 14.58 -2.40 -14.45
CA LEU A 105 14.01 -1.10 -14.10
C LEU A 105 14.42 -0.68 -12.68
N ALA A 106 14.45 -1.62 -11.74
CA ALA A 106 14.90 -1.41 -10.38
C ALA A 106 16.42 -1.14 -10.27
N MET A 107 17.21 -1.63 -11.23
CA MET A 107 18.65 -1.35 -11.31
C MET A 107 18.99 0.07 -11.79
N LEU A 108 17.99 0.85 -12.24
CA LEU A 108 18.21 2.22 -12.65
C LEU A 108 18.48 3.12 -11.44
N THR A 109 19.71 3.54 -11.27
CA THR A 109 20.16 4.40 -10.18
C THR A 109 19.70 5.86 -10.29
N SER A 110 19.11 6.24 -11.43
CA SER A 110 18.75 7.64 -11.72
C SER A 110 17.23 7.83 -11.64
N PHE A 111 16.76 8.54 -10.60
CA PHE A 111 15.34 8.87 -10.42
C PHE A 111 14.72 9.66 -11.57
N SER A 112 15.52 10.39 -12.34
CA SER A 112 15.04 11.13 -13.51
C SER A 112 14.49 10.21 -14.61
N LYS A 113 15.00 8.98 -14.71
CA LYS A 113 14.52 7.98 -15.67
C LYS A 113 13.21 7.31 -15.21
N LEU A 114 12.95 7.29 -13.90
CA LEU A 114 11.70 6.77 -13.34
C LEU A 114 10.53 7.77 -13.40
N ARG A 115 10.76 9.01 -13.80
CA ARG A 115 9.72 10.04 -13.90
C ARG A 115 8.55 9.61 -14.79
N PHE A 116 8.84 8.94 -15.89
CA PHE A 116 7.80 8.46 -16.81
C PHE A 116 6.98 7.33 -16.19
N THR A 117 7.62 6.41 -15.48
CA THR A 117 6.96 5.30 -14.77
C THR A 117 6.05 5.83 -13.66
N SER A 118 6.52 6.84 -12.91
CA SER A 118 5.73 7.49 -11.87
C SER A 118 4.50 8.20 -12.44
N LEU A 119 4.64 8.89 -13.57
CA LEU A 119 3.52 9.52 -14.26
C LEU A 119 2.50 8.48 -14.74
N LEU A 120 2.96 7.38 -15.31
CA LEU A 120 2.10 6.28 -15.76
C LEU A 120 1.32 5.66 -14.58
N CYS A 121 2.00 5.45 -13.46
CA CYS A 121 1.37 4.94 -12.24
C CYS A 121 0.28 5.91 -11.73
N PHE A 122 0.57 7.20 -11.69
CA PHE A 122 -0.39 8.23 -11.28
C PHE A 122 -1.62 8.25 -12.21
N CYS A 123 -1.42 8.24 -13.53
CA CYS A 123 -2.51 8.18 -14.51
C CYS A 123 -3.34 6.90 -14.36
N SER A 124 -2.70 5.76 -14.10
CA SER A 124 -3.38 4.49 -13.87
C SER A 124 -4.28 4.53 -12.63
N VAL A 125 -3.78 5.07 -11.52
CA VAL A 125 -4.56 5.23 -10.27
C VAL A 125 -5.75 6.16 -10.50
N LEU A 126 -5.54 7.29 -11.19
CA LEU A 126 -6.64 8.19 -11.54
C LEU A 126 -7.67 7.50 -12.42
N GLY A 127 -7.24 6.73 -13.44
CA GLY A 127 -8.12 5.99 -14.33
C GLY A 127 -8.99 4.99 -13.57
N VAL A 128 -8.40 4.19 -12.69
CA VAL A 128 -9.14 3.23 -11.85
C VAL A 128 -10.13 3.95 -10.94
N THR A 129 -9.71 5.04 -10.29
CA THR A 129 -10.59 5.82 -9.41
C THR A 129 -11.78 6.37 -10.18
N LEU A 130 -11.57 6.88 -11.37
CA LEU A 130 -12.61 7.44 -12.24
C LEU A 130 -13.59 6.35 -12.71
N CYS A 131 -13.09 5.19 -13.11
CA CYS A 131 -13.91 4.02 -13.44
C CYS A 131 -14.80 3.59 -12.27
N VAL A 132 -14.25 3.52 -11.05
CA VAL A 132 -15.02 3.17 -9.86
C VAL A 132 -16.09 4.21 -9.57
N MET A 133 -15.78 5.51 -9.68
CA MET A 133 -16.75 6.58 -9.48
C MET A 133 -17.89 6.54 -10.51
N VAL A 134 -17.57 6.35 -11.80
CA VAL A 134 -18.55 6.23 -12.87
C VAL A 134 -19.44 5.01 -12.64
N HIS A 135 -18.83 3.86 -12.32
CA HIS A 135 -19.58 2.63 -12.02
C HIS A 135 -20.52 2.83 -10.82
N PHE A 136 -20.03 3.47 -9.76
CA PHE A 136 -20.87 3.80 -8.61
C PHE A 136 -22.04 4.72 -8.97
N ALA A 137 -21.78 5.78 -9.74
CA ALA A 137 -22.83 6.73 -10.16
C ALA A 137 -23.89 6.06 -11.03
N THR A 138 -23.51 5.13 -11.90
CA THR A 138 -24.44 4.38 -12.75
C THR A 138 -25.25 3.33 -11.98
N CYS A 139 -24.62 2.63 -11.02
CA CYS A 139 -25.30 1.61 -10.20
C CYS A 139 -26.10 2.22 -9.05
N ALA A 140 -25.71 3.35 -8.49
CA ALA A 140 -26.40 4.00 -7.37
C ALA A 140 -27.83 4.43 -7.72
N SER A 141 -28.11 4.72 -8.98
CA SER A 141 -29.44 5.07 -9.46
C SER A 141 -30.48 3.94 -9.26
N SER A 142 -30.04 2.68 -9.26
CA SER A 142 -30.95 1.52 -9.22
C SER A 142 -31.07 0.83 -7.84
N SER A 143 -30.05 0.88 -7.00
CA SER A 143 -29.95 0.06 -5.77
C SER A 143 -29.74 0.82 -4.47
N ALA A 144 -29.47 2.12 -4.51
CA ALA A 144 -29.06 2.90 -3.35
C ALA A 144 -30.10 2.97 -2.21
N LYS A 145 -31.37 2.71 -2.50
CA LYS A 145 -32.43 2.77 -1.48
C LYS A 145 -32.45 1.56 -0.52
N HIS A 146 -31.84 0.44 -0.87
CA HIS A 146 -31.85 -0.77 -0.05
C HIS A 146 -30.53 -1.08 0.68
N ALA A 147 -29.42 -0.50 0.28
CA ALA A 147 -28.09 -0.85 0.78
C ALA A 147 -27.64 -0.03 2.00
N LEU A 148 -28.38 1.00 2.40
CA LEU A 148 -28.04 1.82 3.58
C LEU A 148 -28.57 1.19 4.89
N HIS A 149 -28.58 -0.13 4.98
CA HIS A 149 -28.93 -0.82 6.19
C HIS A 149 -27.77 -0.76 7.19
N THR A 150 -28.09 -0.60 8.46
CA THR A 150 -27.24 -0.52 9.66
C THR A 150 -26.05 -1.48 9.72
N LYS A 151 -26.04 -2.57 8.96
CA LYS A 151 -24.94 -3.54 8.86
C LYS A 151 -23.67 -2.99 8.18
N VAL A 152 -23.78 -1.95 7.34
CA VAL A 152 -22.63 -1.37 6.63
C VAL A 152 -21.91 -0.33 7.47
N LEU A 153 -22.63 0.27 8.43
CA LEU A 153 -22.10 1.35 9.30
C LEU A 153 -21.21 0.83 10.42
N TRP A 154 -21.50 -0.36 10.96
CA TRP A 154 -20.78 -0.97 12.07
C TRP A 154 -20.13 -2.29 11.66
N PRO A 155 -19.05 -2.70 12.33
CA PRO A 155 -18.36 -3.95 12.03
C PRO A 155 -19.30 -5.15 12.24
N ASN A 156 -19.24 -6.12 11.34
CA ASN A 156 -19.99 -7.35 11.47
C ASN A 156 -19.45 -8.23 12.61
N ASP A 157 -18.13 -8.20 12.82
CA ASP A 157 -17.42 -8.97 13.83
C ASP A 157 -16.65 -8.05 14.77
N LYS A 158 -16.54 -8.47 16.04
CA LYS A 158 -15.73 -7.76 17.06
C LYS A 158 -14.26 -7.58 16.66
N PHE A 159 -13.75 -8.47 15.81
CA PHE A 159 -12.36 -8.46 15.29
C PHE A 159 -12.22 -7.82 13.90
N GLY A 160 -13.30 -7.34 13.29
CA GLY A 160 -13.26 -6.74 11.96
C GLY A 160 -12.31 -5.53 11.87
N VAL A 161 -12.31 -4.71 12.93
CA VAL A 161 -11.40 -3.55 13.06
C VAL A 161 -9.92 -4.00 13.06
N PHE A 162 -9.59 -5.08 13.78
CA PHE A 162 -8.22 -5.60 13.84
C PHE A 162 -7.76 -6.22 12.52
N ARG A 163 -8.68 -6.80 11.75
CA ARG A 163 -8.36 -7.32 10.41
C ARG A 163 -8.14 -6.20 9.39
N ALA A 164 -8.85 -5.08 9.53
CA ALA A 164 -8.71 -3.91 8.67
C ALA A 164 -7.43 -3.12 8.93
N LEU A 165 -6.94 -3.12 10.19
CA LEU A 165 -5.79 -2.33 10.62
C LEU A 165 -4.52 -2.56 9.79
N PRO A 166 -4.05 -3.80 9.57
CA PRO A 166 -2.83 -4.03 8.76
C PRO A 166 -2.98 -3.53 7.34
N VAL A 167 -4.16 -3.68 6.72
CA VAL A 167 -4.43 -3.22 5.36
C VAL A 167 -4.36 -1.69 5.28
N LEU A 168 -4.93 -0.99 6.26
CA LEU A 168 -4.88 0.46 6.33
C LEU A 168 -3.46 0.98 6.63
N ILE A 169 -2.71 0.32 7.50
CA ILE A 169 -1.30 0.67 7.74
C ILE A 169 -0.48 0.52 6.46
N CYS A 170 -0.67 -0.56 5.70
CA CYS A 170 0.03 -0.76 4.42
C CYS A 170 -0.24 0.35 3.40
N THR A 171 -1.42 0.98 3.40
CA THR A 171 -1.71 2.10 2.47
C THR A 171 -0.89 3.35 2.75
N PHE A 172 -0.39 3.52 3.97
CA PHE A 172 0.41 4.68 4.40
C PHE A 172 1.91 4.39 4.51
N LEU A 173 2.37 3.21 4.09
CA LEU A 173 3.80 2.86 4.08
C LEU A 173 4.58 3.57 2.96
N CYS A 174 4.35 4.87 2.78
CA CYS A 174 5.01 5.66 1.74
C CYS A 174 6.34 6.30 2.19
N HIS A 175 6.71 6.17 3.48
CA HIS A 175 7.90 6.85 4.00
C HIS A 175 9.21 6.15 3.68
N PHE A 176 9.15 4.97 3.09
CA PHE A 176 10.35 4.17 2.79
C PHE A 176 10.95 4.47 1.41
N ASN A 177 10.37 5.41 0.66
CA ASN A 177 10.85 5.81 -0.67
C ASN A 177 11.46 7.21 -0.67
#